data_d148d35ab0b6e44ba3d87cd55c3becef
#
_entry.id   d148d35ab0b6e44ba3d87cd55c3becef
#
_cell.length_a   1.000
_cell.length_b   1.000
_cell.length_c   1.000
_cell.angle_alpha   90.00
_cell.angle_beta   90.00
_cell.angle_gamma   90.00
#
_symmetry.space_group_name_H-M   'P 1'
#
loop_
_entity.id
_entity.type
_entity.pdbx_description
1 polymer ?
#
loop_
_entity_poly.entity_id
_entity_poly.type
_entity_poly.pdbx_seq_one_letter_code
_entity_poly.pdbx_strand_id
1 'polypeptide(L)'
;SLEDEWDHEKIGNIIWKSKVGVGFAGVAVSDGKIFTLGHDGRRRGGSETVYCLDAKTGKKIWSDTYKAELLPNLHEGGPAATPTVYKGVVYTLGKDGKFKSYQSTDGKKLWERDVLKDSDMSKPADWGFAGSPLIFEDTIIVEAAHTIAYSLKDGKIVWKSDRFRPAYASPVVFNYKNKDLIITLKTEGLLILEAKTGKKVSLTEWETRFATNATTPIVNGDKVFISTGYGRGCALYTFDGDKLNQVYTNKSLSNHMANCVVIDGHLFGITGNTHGAEKKE
;
A
#
# COMPACT_ATOMS: atom_id res chain seq x y z
N SER A 1 -14.58 24.78 -0.07
CA SER A 1 -15.36 24.60 1.16
C SER A 1 -15.98 23.23 1.13
N LEU A 2 -15.71 22.40 2.11
CA LEU A 2 -16.49 21.21 2.39
C LEU A 2 -17.86 21.72 2.87
N GLU A 3 -18.93 21.20 2.30
CA GLU A 3 -20.26 21.52 2.79
C GLU A 3 -20.39 21.01 4.23
N ASP A 4 -20.80 21.87 5.16
CA ASP A 4 -20.87 21.57 6.59
C ASP A 4 -22.06 20.65 6.95
N GLU A 5 -22.95 20.36 6.00
CA GLU A 5 -24.08 19.45 6.18
C GLU A 5 -24.12 18.40 5.09
N TRP A 6 -23.86 17.15 5.46
CA TRP A 6 -24.10 15.98 4.63
C TRP A 6 -25.56 15.54 4.81
N ASP A 7 -26.39 15.79 3.82
CA ASP A 7 -27.72 15.20 3.74
C ASP A 7 -27.57 13.70 3.41
N HIS A 8 -27.67 12.85 4.41
CA HIS A 8 -27.54 11.40 4.25
C HIS A 8 -28.62 10.79 3.34
N GLU A 9 -29.72 11.49 3.09
CA GLU A 9 -30.76 11.08 2.14
C GLU A 9 -30.44 11.49 0.70
N LYS A 10 -29.55 12.47 0.51
CA LYS A 10 -28.97 12.88 -0.77
C LYS A 10 -27.54 12.42 -0.89
N ILE A 11 -27.28 11.11 -0.81
CA ILE A 11 -26.02 10.56 -1.33
C ILE A 11 -25.87 11.08 -2.75
N GLY A 12 -24.92 11.96 -2.96
CA GLY A 12 -24.74 12.75 -4.18
C GLY A 12 -25.01 11.92 -5.42
N ASN A 13 -25.63 12.51 -6.43
CA ASN A 13 -26.01 11.83 -7.66
C ASN A 13 -24.84 10.99 -8.19
N ILE A 14 -25.03 9.68 -8.27
CA ILE A 14 -24.06 8.78 -8.87
C ILE A 14 -23.94 9.18 -10.34
N ILE A 15 -22.81 9.78 -10.71
CA ILE A 15 -22.56 10.24 -12.08
C ILE A 15 -22.33 9.04 -13.00
N TRP A 16 -21.58 8.03 -12.54
CA TRP A 16 -21.37 6.79 -13.28
C TRP A 16 -20.93 5.64 -12.36
N LYS A 17 -21.04 4.41 -12.89
CA LYS A 17 -20.55 3.18 -12.27
C LYS A 17 -19.77 2.38 -13.31
N SER A 18 -18.65 1.78 -12.91
CA SER A 18 -17.85 0.88 -13.75
C SER A 18 -17.58 -0.43 -13.01
N LYS A 19 -17.65 -1.55 -13.75
CA LYS A 19 -17.31 -2.87 -13.22
C LYS A 19 -15.83 -3.11 -13.42
N VAL A 20 -15.09 -3.28 -12.33
CA VAL A 20 -13.65 -3.54 -12.34
C VAL A 20 -13.27 -4.92 -11.79
N GLY A 21 -14.28 -5.73 -11.37
CA GLY A 21 -14.05 -7.05 -10.80
C GLY A 21 -13.94 -7.06 -9.28
N VAL A 22 -13.32 -8.12 -8.75
CA VAL A 22 -13.13 -8.34 -7.31
C VAL A 22 -11.75 -7.82 -6.90
N GLY A 23 -11.65 -7.18 -5.74
CA GLY A 23 -10.39 -6.70 -5.18
C GLY A 23 -10.57 -5.58 -4.16
N PHE A 24 -9.48 -5.18 -3.56
CA PHE A 24 -9.39 -4.13 -2.54
C PHE A 24 -8.44 -3.00 -2.94
N ALA A 25 -7.94 -3.04 -4.19
CA ALA A 25 -7.09 -1.98 -4.71
C ALA A 25 -7.84 -0.64 -4.68
N GLY A 26 -7.20 0.37 -4.16
CA GLY A 26 -7.69 1.74 -4.26
C GLY A 26 -7.62 2.25 -5.71
N VAL A 27 -8.01 3.50 -5.89
CA VAL A 27 -7.93 4.19 -7.18
C VAL A 27 -6.87 5.29 -7.14
N ALA A 28 -6.08 5.40 -8.20
CA ALA A 28 -5.21 6.54 -8.44
C ALA A 28 -5.84 7.43 -9.51
N VAL A 29 -5.81 8.74 -9.30
CA VAL A 29 -6.38 9.72 -10.23
C VAL A 29 -5.26 10.63 -10.74
N SER A 30 -5.12 10.75 -12.07
CA SER A 30 -4.16 11.66 -12.70
C SER A 30 -4.65 12.04 -14.10
N ASP A 31 -4.51 13.30 -14.45
CA ASP A 31 -4.81 13.84 -15.80
C ASP A 31 -6.18 13.42 -16.34
N GLY A 32 -7.22 13.50 -15.51
CA GLY A 32 -8.58 13.15 -15.87
C GLY A 32 -8.82 11.64 -16.08
N LYS A 33 -7.90 10.79 -15.62
CA LYS A 33 -7.97 9.34 -15.69
C LYS A 33 -7.96 8.72 -14.31
N ILE A 34 -8.61 7.56 -14.19
CA ILE A 34 -8.63 6.71 -13.00
C ILE A 34 -7.93 5.41 -13.34
N PHE A 35 -7.04 4.98 -12.45
CA PHE A 35 -6.31 3.72 -12.56
C PHE A 35 -6.63 2.83 -11.36
N THR A 36 -6.96 1.57 -11.61
CA THR A 36 -7.23 0.57 -10.59
C THR A 36 -6.98 -0.84 -11.11
N LEU A 37 -7.05 -1.83 -10.24
CA LEU A 37 -6.97 -3.25 -10.58
C LEU A 37 -8.21 -3.99 -10.08
N GLY A 38 -8.54 -5.07 -10.76
CA GLY A 38 -9.56 -6.01 -10.30
C GLY A 38 -9.34 -7.41 -10.86
N HIS A 39 -9.90 -8.40 -10.21
CA HIS A 39 -9.81 -9.81 -10.60
C HIS A 39 -11.17 -10.30 -11.12
N ASP A 40 -11.19 -11.29 -12.02
CA ASP A 40 -12.43 -11.85 -12.58
C ASP A 40 -13.22 -12.74 -11.61
N GLY A 41 -12.70 -12.97 -10.40
CA GLY A 41 -13.32 -13.75 -9.34
C GLY A 41 -13.17 -15.27 -9.48
N ARG A 42 -12.52 -15.77 -10.53
CA ARG A 42 -12.31 -17.21 -10.70
C ARG A 42 -11.25 -17.72 -9.73
N ARG A 43 -11.60 -18.74 -8.95
CA ARG A 43 -10.69 -19.34 -7.96
C ARG A 43 -9.53 -20.13 -8.57
N ARG A 44 -9.66 -20.60 -9.81
CA ARG A 44 -8.60 -21.31 -10.56
C ARG A 44 -8.52 -20.76 -11.96
N GLY A 45 -7.32 -20.50 -12.41
CA GLY A 45 -7.06 -19.98 -13.76
C GLY A 45 -7.68 -18.61 -14.00
N GLY A 46 -7.79 -17.80 -12.95
CA GLY A 46 -8.34 -16.45 -13.04
C GLY A 46 -7.37 -15.44 -13.63
N SER A 47 -7.81 -14.20 -13.71
CA SER A 47 -7.07 -13.10 -14.30
C SER A 47 -7.27 -11.80 -13.54
N GLU A 48 -6.20 -11.07 -13.33
CA GLU A 48 -6.25 -9.66 -12.94
C GLU A 48 -6.27 -8.77 -14.16
N THR A 49 -6.94 -7.64 -14.04
CA THR A 49 -6.98 -6.60 -15.06
C THR A 49 -6.61 -5.26 -14.46
N VAL A 50 -5.66 -4.59 -15.08
CA VAL A 50 -5.38 -3.17 -14.87
C VAL A 50 -6.34 -2.37 -15.72
N TYR A 51 -7.01 -1.38 -15.14
CA TYR A 51 -7.96 -0.51 -15.82
C TYR A 51 -7.47 0.93 -15.83
N CYS A 52 -7.62 1.58 -16.97
CA CYS A 52 -7.62 3.02 -17.10
C CYS A 52 -9.02 3.45 -17.55
N LEU A 53 -9.66 4.29 -16.73
CA LEU A 53 -11.00 4.81 -17.00
C LEU A 53 -10.95 6.33 -17.13
N ASP A 54 -11.83 6.89 -17.93
CA ASP A 54 -12.07 8.33 -17.96
C ASP A 54 -12.76 8.78 -16.66
N ALA A 55 -12.19 9.75 -15.99
CA ALA A 55 -12.67 10.16 -14.66
C ALA A 55 -14.05 10.82 -14.69
N LYS A 56 -14.46 11.43 -15.81
CA LYS A 56 -15.76 12.10 -15.96
C LYS A 56 -16.89 11.13 -16.28
N THR A 57 -16.58 10.09 -17.06
CA THR A 57 -17.60 9.22 -17.67
C THR A 57 -17.57 7.78 -17.19
N GLY A 58 -16.48 7.36 -16.51
CA GLY A 58 -16.24 5.97 -16.11
C GLY A 58 -15.97 5.02 -17.29
N LYS A 59 -15.90 5.52 -18.52
CA LYS A 59 -15.63 4.70 -19.71
C LYS A 59 -14.19 4.22 -19.72
N LYS A 60 -14.00 2.97 -20.10
CA LYS A 60 -12.68 2.37 -20.23
C LYS A 60 -11.91 3.02 -21.38
N ILE A 61 -10.71 3.55 -21.08
CA ILE A 61 -9.75 4.07 -22.07
C ILE A 61 -8.88 2.92 -22.56
N TRP A 62 -8.25 2.18 -21.63
CA TRP A 62 -7.48 0.98 -21.92
C TRP A 62 -7.52 -0.02 -20.76
N SER A 63 -7.10 -1.24 -21.01
CA SER A 63 -6.92 -2.26 -19.98
C SER A 63 -5.86 -3.27 -20.40
N ASP A 64 -5.15 -3.87 -19.41
CA ASP A 64 -4.27 -5.02 -19.59
C ASP A 64 -4.71 -6.15 -18.68
N THR A 65 -4.97 -7.32 -19.26
CA THR A 65 -5.44 -8.51 -18.53
C THR A 65 -4.37 -9.59 -18.57
N TYR A 66 -4.07 -10.18 -17.42
CA TYR A 66 -3.07 -11.24 -17.30
C TYR A 66 -3.51 -12.31 -16.30
N LYS A 67 -2.97 -13.52 -16.46
CA LYS A 67 -3.23 -14.63 -15.53
C LYS A 67 -2.69 -14.28 -14.14
N ALA A 68 -3.54 -14.41 -13.14
CA ALA A 68 -3.20 -14.21 -11.72
C ALA A 68 -4.12 -15.07 -10.85
N GLU A 69 -3.61 -15.53 -9.72
CA GLU A 69 -4.41 -16.26 -8.74
C GLU A 69 -5.24 -15.30 -7.88
N LEU A 70 -6.48 -15.71 -7.59
CA LEU A 70 -7.38 -14.90 -6.76
C LEU A 70 -6.88 -14.75 -5.32
N LEU A 71 -6.21 -15.77 -4.78
CA LEU A 71 -5.72 -15.86 -3.39
C LEU A 71 -6.78 -15.46 -2.35
N PRO A 72 -7.96 -16.12 -2.32
CA PRO A 72 -8.97 -15.84 -1.32
C PRO A 72 -8.52 -16.44 0.03
N ASN A 73 -8.54 -15.62 1.08
CA ASN A 73 -8.25 -16.06 2.45
C ASN A 73 -9.01 -15.18 3.44
N LEU A 74 -10.08 -15.69 4.02
CA LEU A 74 -11.02 -14.99 4.90
C LEU A 74 -11.78 -13.81 4.22
N HIS A 75 -11.53 -13.55 2.95
CA HIS A 75 -12.20 -12.57 2.11
C HIS A 75 -12.17 -13.01 0.63
N GLU A 76 -12.78 -12.25 -0.27
CA GLU A 76 -12.95 -12.62 -1.68
C GLU A 76 -11.64 -12.80 -2.45
N GLY A 77 -10.55 -12.17 -2.01
CA GLY A 77 -9.28 -12.15 -2.73
C GLY A 77 -9.17 -10.99 -3.73
N GLY A 78 -8.28 -11.12 -4.71
CA GLY A 78 -8.02 -10.10 -5.72
C GLY A 78 -6.99 -9.05 -5.30
N PRO A 79 -6.60 -8.12 -6.19
CA PRO A 79 -5.54 -7.15 -5.94
C PRO A 79 -5.89 -6.19 -4.81
N ALA A 80 -4.87 -5.78 -4.03
CA ALA A 80 -5.02 -4.89 -2.88
C ALA A 80 -4.15 -3.64 -2.96
N ALA A 81 -3.03 -3.67 -3.68
CA ALA A 81 -2.15 -2.53 -3.84
C ALA A 81 -2.79 -1.46 -4.74
N THR A 82 -2.79 -0.20 -4.29
CA THR A 82 -3.24 0.93 -5.11
C THR A 82 -2.17 1.25 -6.16
N PRO A 83 -2.55 1.48 -7.44
CA PRO A 83 -1.61 1.94 -8.46
C PRO A 83 -0.92 3.23 -8.07
N THR A 84 0.35 3.36 -8.48
CA THR A 84 1.10 4.62 -8.34
C THR A 84 1.26 5.25 -9.71
N VAL A 85 0.96 6.56 -9.83
CA VAL A 85 1.11 7.30 -11.09
C VAL A 85 2.18 8.36 -10.90
N TYR A 86 3.16 8.38 -11.80
CA TYR A 86 4.23 9.37 -11.76
C TYR A 86 4.70 9.73 -13.16
N LYS A 87 4.74 11.03 -13.48
CA LYS A 87 5.21 11.56 -14.78
C LYS A 87 4.66 10.82 -16.00
N GLY A 88 3.33 10.57 -16.03
CA GLY A 88 2.66 9.92 -17.14
C GLY A 88 2.87 8.39 -17.23
N VAL A 89 3.45 7.77 -16.19
CA VAL A 89 3.63 6.32 -16.10
C VAL A 89 2.82 5.78 -14.92
N VAL A 90 2.16 4.65 -15.13
CA VAL A 90 1.37 3.92 -14.12
C VAL A 90 2.12 2.68 -13.70
N TYR A 91 2.28 2.49 -12.42
CA TYR A 91 2.92 1.33 -11.81
C TYR A 91 1.88 0.54 -11.01
N THR A 92 1.79 -0.76 -11.26
CA THR A 92 0.78 -1.63 -10.66
C THR A 92 1.42 -2.88 -10.07
N LEU A 93 1.02 -3.25 -8.86
CA LEU A 93 1.45 -4.46 -8.20
C LEU A 93 0.24 -5.40 -8.04
N GLY A 94 0.28 -6.53 -8.74
CA GLY A 94 -0.71 -7.58 -8.62
C GLY A 94 -0.57 -8.37 -7.33
N LYS A 95 -1.63 -9.07 -6.94
CA LYS A 95 -1.69 -9.82 -5.69
C LYS A 95 -0.65 -10.94 -5.60
N ASP A 96 -0.29 -11.53 -6.73
CA ASP A 96 0.72 -12.60 -6.87
C ASP A 96 2.15 -12.09 -7.09
N GLY A 97 2.38 -10.77 -7.08
CA GLY A 97 3.69 -10.15 -7.22
C GLY A 97 4.06 -9.71 -8.64
N LYS A 98 3.12 -9.74 -9.60
CA LYS A 98 3.36 -9.15 -10.93
C LYS A 98 3.40 -7.64 -10.83
N PHE A 99 4.59 -7.10 -11.02
CA PHE A 99 4.84 -5.67 -10.96
C PHE A 99 5.10 -5.12 -12.35
N LYS A 100 4.23 -4.20 -12.79
CA LYS A 100 4.20 -3.72 -14.18
C LYS A 100 4.17 -2.21 -14.24
N SER A 101 4.76 -1.66 -15.31
CA SER A 101 4.64 -0.24 -15.63
C SER A 101 4.05 -0.04 -17.01
N TYR A 102 3.24 1.03 -17.14
CA TYR A 102 2.51 1.35 -18.35
C TYR A 102 2.56 2.84 -18.66
N GLN A 103 2.58 3.17 -19.93
CA GLN A 103 2.24 4.51 -20.38
C GLN A 103 0.79 4.83 -19.98
N SER A 104 0.56 5.95 -19.29
CA SER A 104 -0.79 6.29 -18.79
C SER A 104 -1.80 6.62 -19.88
N THR A 105 -1.32 7.01 -21.07
CA THR A 105 -2.17 7.45 -22.19
C THR A 105 -2.83 6.31 -22.94
N ASP A 106 -2.11 5.23 -23.22
CA ASP A 106 -2.51 4.16 -24.11
C ASP A 106 -2.36 2.74 -23.52
N GLY A 107 -1.79 2.62 -22.32
CA GLY A 107 -1.57 1.33 -21.66
C GLY A 107 -0.42 0.52 -22.24
N LYS A 108 0.44 1.12 -23.06
CA LYS A 108 1.65 0.45 -23.56
C LYS A 108 2.51 0.02 -22.37
N LYS A 109 2.73 -1.29 -22.24
CA LYS A 109 3.61 -1.83 -21.20
C LYS A 109 5.04 -1.44 -21.46
N LEU A 110 5.70 -0.82 -20.48
CA LEU A 110 7.08 -0.37 -20.56
C LEU A 110 8.04 -1.44 -20.04
N TRP A 111 7.73 -2.04 -18.89
CA TRP A 111 8.46 -3.15 -18.32
C TRP A 111 7.59 -3.96 -17.35
N GLU A 112 8.08 -5.15 -16.97
CA GLU A 112 7.42 -6.05 -16.03
C GLU A 112 8.47 -6.76 -15.17
N ARG A 113 8.15 -6.95 -13.88
CA ARG A 113 8.96 -7.69 -12.90
C ARG A 113 8.08 -8.71 -12.16
N ASP A 114 8.74 -9.71 -11.64
CA ASP A 114 8.14 -10.71 -10.74
C ASP A 114 8.73 -10.50 -9.35
N VAL A 115 8.01 -9.74 -8.50
CA VAL A 115 8.45 -9.39 -7.14
C VAL A 115 8.63 -10.63 -6.27
N LEU A 116 7.85 -11.68 -6.53
CA LEU A 116 7.97 -12.95 -5.81
C LEU A 116 9.38 -13.55 -6.01
N LYS A 117 9.84 -13.62 -7.27
CA LYS A 117 11.18 -14.09 -7.61
C LYS A 117 12.26 -13.13 -7.14
N ASP A 118 12.07 -11.84 -7.38
CA ASP A 118 13.05 -10.81 -7.03
C ASP A 118 13.28 -10.71 -5.51
N SER A 119 12.30 -11.13 -4.70
CA SER A 119 12.40 -11.16 -3.24
C SER A 119 12.70 -12.54 -2.65
N ASP A 120 13.10 -13.49 -3.49
CA ASP A 120 13.49 -14.85 -3.08
C ASP A 120 12.37 -15.56 -2.27
N MET A 121 11.10 -15.34 -2.66
CA MET A 121 9.92 -15.96 -2.06
C MET A 121 9.40 -17.08 -2.94
N SER A 122 9.02 -18.21 -2.35
CA SER A 122 8.40 -19.33 -3.06
C SER A 122 6.90 -19.17 -3.27
N LYS A 123 6.26 -18.35 -2.43
CA LYS A 123 4.82 -18.00 -2.50
C LYS A 123 4.59 -16.62 -1.91
N PRO A 124 3.54 -15.92 -2.30
CA PRO A 124 3.13 -14.69 -1.63
C PRO A 124 2.81 -14.92 -0.14
N ALA A 125 2.81 -13.85 0.66
CA ALA A 125 2.21 -13.89 1.99
C ALA A 125 0.71 -14.25 1.90
N ASP A 126 0.10 -14.65 2.99
CA ASP A 126 -1.25 -15.24 3.02
C ASP A 126 -2.34 -14.39 2.35
N TRP A 127 -2.19 -13.06 2.37
CA TRP A 127 -3.10 -12.13 1.69
C TRP A 127 -2.46 -11.47 0.45
N GLY A 128 -1.37 -12.03 -0.07
CA GLY A 128 -0.67 -11.54 -1.26
C GLY A 128 0.11 -10.26 -1.04
N PHE A 129 0.46 -9.58 -2.12
CA PHE A 129 1.09 -8.27 -2.07
C PHE A 129 0.00 -7.18 -1.96
N ALA A 130 0.09 -6.31 -0.94
CA ALA A 130 -0.92 -5.29 -0.66
C ALA A 130 -0.35 -3.87 -0.50
N GLY A 131 0.92 -3.73 -0.14
CA GLY A 131 1.58 -2.43 -0.04
C GLY A 131 1.65 -1.74 -1.41
N SER A 132 1.23 -0.48 -1.47
CA SER A 132 1.31 0.32 -2.70
C SER A 132 2.75 0.73 -2.99
N PRO A 133 3.19 0.71 -4.27
CA PRO A 133 4.54 1.12 -4.64
C PRO A 133 4.80 2.60 -4.33
N LEU A 134 6.01 2.92 -3.85
CA LEU A 134 6.44 4.25 -3.47
C LEU A 134 7.47 4.80 -4.44
N ILE A 135 7.27 6.01 -4.97
CA ILE A 135 8.26 6.72 -5.77
C ILE A 135 9.29 7.41 -4.86
N PHE A 136 10.55 7.20 -5.17
CA PHE A 136 11.65 7.98 -4.58
C PHE A 136 12.70 8.28 -5.66
N GLU A 137 12.91 9.56 -5.96
CA GLU A 137 13.79 10.05 -7.04
C GLU A 137 13.49 9.34 -8.39
N ASP A 138 14.41 8.56 -8.91
CA ASP A 138 14.32 7.78 -10.16
C ASP A 138 14.03 6.30 -9.93
N THR A 139 13.62 5.94 -8.72
CA THR A 139 13.27 4.58 -8.32
C THR A 139 11.83 4.44 -7.86
N ILE A 140 11.32 3.21 -7.91
CA ILE A 140 10.06 2.82 -7.31
C ILE A 140 10.29 1.64 -6.37
N ILE A 141 9.76 1.78 -5.16
CA ILE A 141 10.04 0.89 -4.03
C ILE A 141 8.83 0.02 -3.76
N VAL A 142 9.06 -1.27 -3.60
CA VAL A 142 8.04 -2.29 -3.34
C VAL A 142 8.41 -3.08 -2.09
N GLU A 143 7.41 -3.39 -1.29
CA GLU A 143 7.52 -4.19 -0.08
C GLU A 143 7.26 -5.68 -0.37
N ALA A 144 8.20 -6.52 0.08
CA ALA A 144 8.14 -7.97 0.00
C ALA A 144 8.94 -8.57 1.18
N ALA A 145 9.56 -9.76 1.03
CA ALA A 145 10.54 -10.25 1.99
C ALA A 145 11.78 -9.33 2.06
N HIS A 146 12.14 -8.74 0.94
CA HIS A 146 13.03 -7.59 0.87
C HIS A 146 12.21 -6.34 0.55
N THR A 147 12.64 -5.19 1.02
CA THR A 147 12.24 -3.90 0.42
C THR A 147 13.11 -3.73 -0.81
N ILE A 148 12.52 -3.55 -1.98
CA ILE A 148 13.24 -3.55 -3.26
C ILE A 148 13.00 -2.23 -3.98
N ALA A 149 14.07 -1.57 -4.41
CA ALA A 149 14.00 -0.43 -5.30
C ALA A 149 14.27 -0.86 -6.75
N TYR A 150 13.36 -0.51 -7.63
CA TYR A 150 13.48 -0.71 -9.08
C TYR A 150 13.68 0.63 -9.77
N SER A 151 14.48 0.65 -10.82
CA SER A 151 14.62 1.80 -11.71
C SER A 151 13.30 2.11 -12.41
N LEU A 152 12.86 3.34 -12.37
CA LEU A 152 11.66 3.80 -13.11
C LEU A 152 11.81 3.60 -14.61
N LYS A 153 13.03 3.68 -15.13
CA LYS A 153 13.34 3.63 -16.56
C LYS A 153 13.10 2.24 -17.17
N ASP A 154 13.58 1.19 -16.50
CA ASP A 154 13.64 -0.15 -17.12
C ASP A 154 13.28 -1.30 -16.15
N GLY A 155 12.86 -0.99 -14.93
CA GLY A 155 12.48 -1.97 -13.92
C GLY A 155 13.63 -2.80 -13.36
N LYS A 156 14.90 -2.46 -13.63
CA LYS A 156 16.03 -3.17 -13.03
C LYS A 156 16.10 -2.89 -11.55
N ILE A 157 16.54 -3.90 -10.79
CA ILE A 157 16.78 -3.75 -9.35
C ILE A 157 17.98 -2.82 -9.16
N VAL A 158 17.78 -1.75 -8.39
CA VAL A 158 18.81 -0.80 -7.99
C VAL A 158 19.44 -1.26 -6.67
N TRP A 159 18.59 -1.63 -5.71
CA TRP A 159 19.01 -2.22 -4.45
C TRP A 159 17.93 -3.13 -3.84
N LYS A 160 18.34 -4.01 -2.94
CA LYS A 160 17.48 -4.83 -2.06
C LYS A 160 17.96 -4.65 -0.62
N SER A 161 17.04 -4.51 0.32
CA SER A 161 17.36 -4.55 1.75
C SER A 161 17.76 -5.96 2.20
N ASP A 162 18.15 -6.12 3.45
CA ASP A 162 18.16 -7.41 4.13
C ASP A 162 16.75 -8.04 4.09
N ARG A 163 16.68 -9.34 4.35
CA ARG A 163 15.45 -10.11 4.37
C ARG A 163 14.74 -9.96 5.70
N PHE A 164 13.43 -9.68 5.64
CA PHE A 164 12.49 -9.65 6.77
C PHE A 164 11.22 -10.41 6.41
N ARG A 165 10.42 -10.81 7.39
CA ARG A 165 9.11 -11.40 7.12
C ARG A 165 8.19 -10.35 6.49
N PRO A 166 7.57 -10.63 5.33
CA PRO A 166 6.72 -9.67 4.66
C PRO A 166 5.48 -9.32 5.50
N ALA A 167 4.99 -8.10 5.32
CA ALA A 167 3.72 -7.63 5.83
C ALA A 167 2.95 -6.93 4.70
N TYR A 168 1.97 -6.08 5.02
CA TYR A 168 1.01 -5.58 4.03
C TYR A 168 0.99 -4.06 3.91
N ALA A 169 1.78 -3.38 4.74
CA ALA A 169 1.87 -1.93 4.77
C ALA A 169 2.58 -1.36 3.54
N SER A 170 2.21 -0.16 3.14
CA SER A 170 2.97 0.61 2.15
C SER A 170 4.19 1.26 2.79
N PRO A 171 5.33 1.37 2.08
CA PRO A 171 6.48 2.14 2.55
C PRO A 171 6.19 3.64 2.49
N VAL A 172 6.87 4.41 3.33
CA VAL A 172 6.79 5.87 3.38
C VAL A 172 8.21 6.44 3.35
N VAL A 173 8.45 7.43 2.49
CA VAL A 173 9.69 8.20 2.50
C VAL A 173 9.57 9.40 3.44
N PHE A 174 10.62 9.69 4.18
CA PHE A 174 10.73 10.89 5.00
C PHE A 174 12.16 11.41 5.05
N ASN A 175 12.31 12.69 5.34
CA ASN A 175 13.62 13.32 5.52
C ASN A 175 13.89 13.59 7.00
N TYR A 176 15.05 13.21 7.48
CA TYR A 176 15.52 13.54 8.81
C TYR A 176 16.94 14.10 8.74
N LYS A 177 17.11 15.39 9.08
CA LYS A 177 18.42 16.08 9.07
C LYS A 177 19.20 15.86 7.77
N ASN A 178 18.54 16.09 6.62
CA ASN A 178 19.09 15.91 5.27
C ASN A 178 19.43 14.44 4.88
N LYS A 179 18.93 13.47 5.61
CA LYS A 179 18.98 12.06 5.20
C LYS A 179 17.60 11.61 4.74
N ASP A 180 17.50 11.09 3.53
CA ASP A 180 16.27 10.50 3.01
C ASP A 180 16.19 9.05 3.48
N LEU A 181 15.11 8.75 4.16
CA LEU A 181 14.84 7.47 4.82
C LEU A 181 13.51 6.90 4.33
N ILE A 182 13.40 5.59 4.39
CA ILE A 182 12.16 4.86 4.18
C ILE A 182 11.78 4.20 5.48
N ILE A 183 10.52 4.33 5.86
CA ILE A 183 9.94 3.54 6.94
C ILE A 183 8.86 2.62 6.40
N THR A 184 8.86 1.39 6.84
CA THR A 184 7.85 0.39 6.51
C THR A 184 7.53 -0.48 7.72
N LEU A 185 6.37 -1.11 7.71
CA LEU A 185 5.95 -2.02 8.77
C LEU A 185 6.04 -3.46 8.27
N LYS A 186 7.06 -4.17 8.74
CA LYS A 186 7.28 -5.61 8.52
C LYS A 186 6.52 -6.43 9.57
N THR A 187 6.51 -7.74 9.45
CA THR A 187 5.93 -8.62 10.48
C THR A 187 6.62 -8.42 11.83
N GLU A 188 7.95 -8.25 11.84
CA GLU A 188 8.74 -8.00 13.03
C GLU A 188 8.51 -6.62 13.65
N GLY A 189 8.13 -5.63 12.85
CA GLY A 189 7.92 -4.26 13.32
C GLY A 189 8.31 -3.18 12.33
N LEU A 190 8.58 -1.99 12.86
CA LEU A 190 8.97 -0.80 12.10
C LEU A 190 10.42 -0.90 11.66
N LEU A 191 10.63 -1.02 10.36
CA LEU A 191 11.93 -1.03 9.70
C LEU A 191 12.21 0.34 9.10
N ILE A 192 13.36 0.93 9.43
CA ILE A 192 13.87 2.15 8.81
C ILE A 192 15.09 1.80 7.98
N LEU A 193 15.10 2.27 6.73
CA LEU A 193 16.15 2.06 5.73
C LEU A 193 16.66 3.39 5.20
N GLU A 194 17.91 3.44 4.75
CA GLU A 194 18.40 4.52 3.89
C GLU A 194 17.70 4.43 2.52
N ALA A 195 17.08 5.51 2.05
CA ALA A 195 16.28 5.48 0.83
C ALA A 195 17.09 5.19 -0.45
N LYS A 196 18.36 5.59 -0.48
CA LYS A 196 19.24 5.42 -1.65
C LYS A 196 19.92 4.05 -1.75
N THR A 197 20.04 3.34 -0.62
CA THR A 197 20.86 2.11 -0.57
C THR A 197 20.09 0.89 -0.07
N GLY A 198 18.95 1.08 0.59
CA GLY A 198 18.22 0.01 1.26
C GLY A 198 18.90 -0.52 2.53
N LYS A 199 19.99 0.14 2.97
CA LYS A 199 20.70 -0.25 4.18
C LYS A 199 19.84 -0.02 5.42
N LYS A 200 19.79 -1.02 6.29
CA LYS A 200 19.04 -0.92 7.55
C LYS A 200 19.66 0.14 8.47
N VAL A 201 18.82 1.06 8.93
CA VAL A 201 19.12 2.02 9.99
C VAL A 201 18.66 1.44 11.31
N SER A 202 17.38 1.08 11.44
CA SER A 202 16.85 0.49 12.67
C SER A 202 15.68 -0.47 12.40
N LEU A 203 15.42 -1.32 13.38
CA LEU A 203 14.21 -2.14 13.47
C LEU A 203 13.67 -2.02 14.89
N THR A 204 12.44 -1.54 15.02
CA THR A 204 11.72 -1.43 16.31
C THR A 204 10.62 -2.48 16.35
N GLU A 205 10.65 -3.36 17.31
CA GLU A 205 9.70 -4.47 17.44
C GLU A 205 8.25 -3.99 17.56
N TRP A 206 7.40 -4.54 16.73
CA TRP A 206 5.97 -4.34 16.75
C TRP A 206 5.26 -5.50 16.07
N GLU A 207 5.10 -6.59 16.77
CA GLU A 207 4.40 -7.74 16.24
C GLU A 207 2.90 -7.67 16.53
N THR A 208 2.11 -8.12 15.57
CA THR A 208 0.68 -8.32 15.72
C THR A 208 0.34 -9.81 15.66
N ARG A 209 -0.77 -10.19 16.25
CA ARG A 209 -1.33 -11.53 16.11
C ARG A 209 -1.53 -11.82 14.60
N PHE A 210 -1.17 -13.02 14.15
CA PHE A 210 -1.26 -13.47 12.76
C PHE A 210 -0.33 -12.75 11.77
N ALA A 211 0.67 -12.02 12.25
CA ALA A 211 1.61 -11.31 11.39
C ALA A 211 0.94 -10.31 10.40
N THR A 212 -0.12 -9.63 10.84
CA THR A 212 -0.99 -8.80 10.00
C THR A 212 -0.74 -7.30 10.17
N ASN A 213 0.51 -6.88 10.06
CA ASN A 213 0.85 -5.46 10.02
C ASN A 213 0.47 -4.89 8.64
N ALA A 214 -0.67 -4.18 8.53
CA ALA A 214 -1.22 -3.73 7.26
C ALA A 214 -1.34 -2.21 7.13
N THR A 215 -1.39 -1.49 8.24
CA THR A 215 -1.50 -0.02 8.17
C THR A 215 -0.17 0.62 7.85
N THR A 216 -0.21 1.65 7.03
CA THR A 216 0.97 2.44 6.66
C THR A 216 1.39 3.32 7.85
N PRO A 217 2.69 3.34 8.23
CA PRO A 217 3.20 4.25 9.24
C PRO A 217 2.94 5.71 8.85
N ILE A 218 2.64 6.56 9.82
CA ILE A 218 2.46 7.98 9.60
C ILE A 218 3.67 8.71 10.16
N VAL A 219 4.30 9.54 9.34
CA VAL A 219 5.46 10.35 9.72
C VAL A 219 5.09 11.83 9.65
N ASN A 220 5.42 12.56 10.71
CA ASN A 220 5.29 14.00 10.78
C ASN A 220 6.53 14.59 11.49
N GLY A 221 7.46 15.11 10.72
CA GLY A 221 8.77 15.51 11.21
C GLY A 221 9.58 14.33 11.77
N ASP A 222 9.93 14.39 13.04
CA ASP A 222 10.60 13.32 13.77
C ASP A 222 9.65 12.30 14.41
N LYS A 223 8.34 12.54 14.32
CA LYS A 223 7.32 11.69 14.95
C LYS A 223 6.85 10.62 13.99
N VAL A 224 6.76 9.40 14.50
CA VAL A 224 6.25 8.23 13.79
C VAL A 224 5.11 7.63 14.58
N PHE A 225 3.92 7.57 13.97
CA PHE A 225 2.75 6.94 14.56
C PHE A 225 2.40 5.65 13.81
N ILE A 226 2.01 4.63 14.57
CA ILE A 226 1.44 3.38 14.05
C ILE A 226 0.20 2.99 14.85
N SER A 227 -0.70 2.28 14.17
CA SER A 227 -1.83 1.61 14.79
C SER A 227 -2.09 0.31 14.04
N THR A 228 -2.32 -0.77 14.76
CA THR A 228 -2.57 -2.09 14.17
C THR A 228 -3.73 -2.79 14.86
N GLY A 229 -4.36 -3.71 14.13
CA GLY A 229 -5.53 -4.44 14.59
C GLY A 229 -5.26 -5.50 15.67
N TYR A 230 -6.24 -6.37 15.87
CA TYR A 230 -6.22 -7.49 16.83
C TYR A 230 -5.93 -7.08 18.28
N GLY A 231 -6.40 -5.87 18.68
CA GLY A 231 -6.21 -5.37 20.03
C GLY A 231 -4.76 -5.01 20.38
N ARG A 232 -3.87 -4.93 19.38
CA ARG A 232 -2.49 -4.47 19.59
C ARG A 232 -2.45 -3.00 19.95
N GLY A 233 -3.30 -2.19 19.30
CA GLY A 233 -3.43 -0.77 19.58
C GLY A 233 -2.50 0.09 18.74
N CYS A 234 -2.07 1.22 19.32
CA CYS A 234 -1.25 2.21 18.65
C CYS A 234 -0.06 2.66 19.48
N ALA A 235 0.92 3.23 18.81
CA ALA A 235 2.08 3.85 19.46
C ALA A 235 2.55 5.08 18.71
N LEU A 236 3.10 6.03 19.45
CA LEU A 236 3.85 7.16 18.95
C LEU A 236 5.31 6.99 19.34
N TYR A 237 6.18 7.25 18.39
CA TYR A 237 7.63 7.26 18.56
C TYR A 237 8.21 8.62 18.12
N THR A 238 9.40 8.93 18.63
CA THR A 238 10.28 9.96 18.07
C THR A 238 11.52 9.29 17.48
N PHE A 239 11.95 9.71 16.31
CA PHE A 239 13.17 9.25 15.65
C PHE A 239 14.33 10.19 16.01
N ASP A 240 15.44 9.66 16.50
CA ASP A 240 16.62 10.46 16.92
C ASP A 240 17.74 10.50 15.85
N GLY A 241 17.59 9.73 14.78
CA GLY A 241 18.56 9.58 13.70
C GLY A 241 19.11 8.16 13.57
N ASP A 242 19.01 7.36 14.64
CA ASP A 242 19.47 5.98 14.68
C ASP A 242 18.33 5.01 15.03
N LYS A 243 17.41 5.39 15.89
CA LYS A 243 16.33 4.52 16.38
C LYS A 243 15.05 5.27 16.69
N LEU A 244 13.97 4.53 16.85
CA LEU A 244 12.69 5.02 17.33
C LEU A 244 12.63 4.88 18.87
N ASN A 245 12.36 5.99 19.53
CA ASN A 245 12.15 6.06 20.97
C ASN A 245 10.65 6.19 21.25
N GLN A 246 10.09 5.25 22.02
CA GLN A 246 8.66 5.23 22.29
C GLN A 246 8.25 6.39 23.19
N VAL A 247 7.25 7.17 22.74
CA VAL A 247 6.62 8.23 23.51
C VAL A 247 5.46 7.67 24.32
N TYR A 248 4.58 6.92 23.65
CA TYR A 248 3.49 6.18 24.28
C TYR A 248 3.06 4.98 23.46
N THR A 249 2.36 4.06 24.12
CA THR A 249 1.55 3.02 23.51
C THR A 249 0.23 2.92 24.25
N ASN A 250 -0.87 2.70 23.55
CA ASN A 250 -2.19 2.50 24.12
C ASN A 250 -3.12 1.74 23.16
N LYS A 251 -4.37 1.53 23.56
CA LYS A 251 -5.40 0.82 22.77
C LYS A 251 -6.55 1.72 22.32
N SER A 252 -6.38 3.03 22.40
CA SER A 252 -7.42 4.00 22.02
C SER A 252 -7.75 3.93 20.52
N LEU A 253 -6.76 3.54 19.72
CA LEU A 253 -6.91 3.35 18.27
C LEU A 253 -6.33 1.99 17.88
N SER A 254 -7.08 1.21 17.14
CA SER A 254 -6.70 -0.13 16.67
C SER A 254 -7.17 -0.33 15.23
N ASN A 255 -6.45 0.29 14.30
CA ASN A 255 -6.75 0.17 12.87
C ASN A 255 -6.26 -1.19 12.36
N HIS A 256 -7.08 -1.89 11.58
CA HIS A 256 -6.65 -3.14 10.98
C HIS A 256 -6.11 -2.93 9.55
N MET A 257 -6.84 -2.22 8.71
CA MET A 257 -6.49 -1.99 7.31
C MET A 257 -6.55 -0.50 6.93
N ALA A 258 -7.44 0.29 7.56
CA ALA A 258 -7.57 1.70 7.26
C ALA A 258 -6.39 2.49 7.82
N ASN A 259 -5.78 3.33 6.99
CA ASN A 259 -4.74 4.23 7.44
C ASN A 259 -5.32 5.41 8.23
N CYS A 260 -4.53 5.93 9.16
CA CYS A 260 -4.81 7.23 9.77
C CYS A 260 -4.33 8.36 8.85
N VAL A 261 -4.84 9.57 9.09
CA VAL A 261 -4.37 10.80 8.45
C VAL A 261 -4.06 11.85 9.50
N VAL A 262 -3.10 12.74 9.22
CA VAL A 262 -2.77 13.89 10.07
C VAL A 262 -3.25 15.16 9.38
N ILE A 263 -4.06 15.95 10.09
CA ILE A 263 -4.56 17.24 9.62
C ILE A 263 -4.38 18.23 10.78
N ASP A 264 -3.68 19.32 10.56
CA ASP A 264 -3.44 20.41 11.53
C ASP A 264 -2.94 19.90 12.90
N GLY A 265 -2.00 18.95 12.87
CA GLY A 265 -1.43 18.35 14.08
C GLY A 265 -2.32 17.35 14.81
N HIS A 266 -3.51 17.07 14.29
CA HIS A 266 -4.44 16.08 14.83
C HIS A 266 -4.42 14.80 14.00
N LEU A 267 -4.51 13.66 14.66
CA LEU A 267 -4.56 12.35 14.04
C LEU A 267 -6.00 11.86 13.96
N PHE A 268 -6.46 11.53 12.75
CA PHE A 268 -7.78 10.95 12.50
C PHE A 268 -7.62 9.51 12.03
N GLY A 269 -8.44 8.61 12.58
CA GLY A 269 -8.41 7.20 12.21
C GLY A 269 -9.71 6.50 12.57
N ILE A 270 -9.95 5.35 11.92
CA ILE A 270 -11.11 4.50 12.17
C ILE A 270 -10.61 3.27 12.92
N THR A 271 -11.11 3.05 14.13
CA THR A 271 -10.81 1.84 14.90
C THR A 271 -11.73 0.69 14.49
N GLY A 272 -11.20 -0.52 14.44
CA GLY A 272 -11.98 -1.73 14.19
C GLY A 272 -11.12 -2.92 13.79
N ASN A 273 -11.60 -4.10 14.12
CA ASN A 273 -11.04 -5.39 13.73
C ASN A 273 -12.00 -6.09 12.75
N THR A 274 -11.48 -6.98 11.91
CA THR A 274 -12.27 -7.78 10.98
C THR A 274 -13.20 -8.79 11.65
N HIS A 275 -12.98 -9.10 12.93
CA HIS A 275 -13.78 -10.05 13.68
C HIS A 275 -14.50 -9.35 14.81
N GLY A 276 -15.76 -9.02 14.55
CA GLY A 276 -16.68 -8.43 15.51
C GLY A 276 -16.35 -6.95 15.77
N ALA A 277 -17.21 -6.06 15.31
CA ALA A 277 -17.26 -4.73 15.88
C ALA A 277 -17.47 -4.91 17.39
N GLU A 278 -16.46 -4.59 18.20
CA GLU A 278 -16.74 -4.33 19.60
C GLU A 278 -17.76 -3.18 19.59
N LYS A 279 -19.02 -3.50 19.93
CA LYS A 279 -19.99 -2.51 20.28
C LYS A 279 -19.43 -1.80 21.49
N LYS A 280 -18.79 -0.66 21.30
CA LYS A 280 -18.60 0.28 22.39
C LYS A 280 -19.94 1.00 22.54
N GLU A 281 -20.62 0.67 23.62
CA GLU A 281 -21.70 1.48 24.20
C GLU A 281 -21.17 2.88 24.55
#